data_c3e1662177f49771aed45653b2aac97f
#
_entry.id   c3e1662177f49771aed45653b2aac97f
#
_cell.length_a   1.000
_cell.length_b   1.000
_cell.length_c   1.000
_cell.angle_alpha   90.00
_cell.angle_beta   90.00
_cell.angle_gamma   90.00
#
_symmetry.space_group_name_H-M   'P 1'
#
loop_
_entity.id
_entity.type
_entity.pdbx_description
1 polymer ?
#
loop_
_entity_poly.entity_id
_entity_poly.type
_entity_poly.pdbx_seq_one_letter_code
_entity_poly.pdbx_strand_id
1 'polypeptide(L)'
;PETWNLKLDSIQNFIVLFGALGEPVAWDIESKLTEAALGSALLSDYRNFGHGRHHWFAKKRENSCIIALVTPIERELAYKTIGSLPKSVPVIYIETELDDPQASIDMLLKAFRFVNDLGEARGIDPGKPGVPGYGRILYNLGYFKLTNCILPAEKTLDVAVLRKLGMAGRENAPLWAHDSEACQRFVRQLNHGQFTTVAFDYDGTLSASDRKSRFTNRLCDEIIDALMPLLENGVQIVVATGRGKSVGKSFQESIEQKYWPQIKVGYYNGACLLVLGEEDKLKAWKKQPF
;
A
#
# COMPACT_ATOMS: atom_id res chain seq x y z
N PRO A 1 6.26 16.72 -17.59
CA PRO A 1 7.06 15.72 -16.92
C PRO A 1 7.99 16.43 -15.97
N GLU A 2 7.77 16.24 -14.66
CA GLU A 2 8.71 16.69 -13.63
C GLU A 2 9.97 15.82 -13.79
N THR A 3 10.98 16.36 -14.44
CA THR A 3 12.30 15.72 -14.54
C THR A 3 13.00 15.97 -13.21
N TRP A 4 13.17 14.91 -12.43
CA TRP A 4 13.99 14.92 -11.23
C TRP A 4 15.45 15.08 -11.65
N ASN A 5 15.92 16.35 -11.77
CA ASN A 5 17.28 16.70 -12.23
C ASN A 5 18.36 16.38 -11.16
N LEU A 6 18.25 15.26 -10.49
CA LEU A 6 19.17 14.82 -9.46
C LEU A 6 19.95 13.59 -9.94
N LYS A 7 21.24 13.54 -9.63
CA LYS A 7 22.02 12.30 -9.70
C LYS A 7 21.54 11.37 -8.58
N LEU A 8 20.42 10.68 -8.82
CA LEU A 8 19.79 9.78 -7.86
C LEU A 8 20.60 8.51 -7.58
N ASP A 9 21.58 8.20 -8.43
CA ASP A 9 22.37 6.97 -8.37
C ASP A 9 23.17 6.82 -7.06
N SER A 10 23.63 7.93 -6.49
CA SER A 10 24.43 7.95 -5.25
C SER A 10 23.61 8.10 -3.97
N ILE A 11 22.31 8.44 -4.10
CA ILE A 11 21.43 8.67 -2.94
C ILE A 11 20.99 7.32 -2.38
N GLN A 12 21.25 7.08 -1.11
CA GLN A 12 20.85 5.85 -0.42
C GLN A 12 19.86 6.09 0.71
N ASN A 13 19.80 7.32 1.20
CA ASN A 13 18.95 7.69 2.33
C ASN A 13 17.98 8.79 1.92
N PHE A 14 16.73 8.56 2.15
CA PHE A 14 15.66 9.52 1.88
C PHE A 14 15.04 9.99 3.19
N ILE A 15 15.01 11.29 3.40
CA ILE A 15 14.29 11.87 4.53
C ILE A 15 12.97 12.40 4.00
N VAL A 16 11.89 11.73 4.34
CA VAL A 16 10.55 12.10 3.90
C VAL A 16 9.93 13.03 4.94
N LEU A 17 9.72 14.28 4.54
CA LEU A 17 9.09 15.31 5.37
C LEU A 17 7.63 15.48 4.97
N PHE A 18 6.74 15.54 5.95
CA PHE A 18 5.30 15.54 5.68
C PHE A 18 4.50 16.32 6.72
N GLY A 19 3.30 16.72 6.34
CA GLY A 19 2.21 17.11 7.23
C GLY A 19 1.13 16.01 7.29
N ALA A 20 0.00 16.29 7.91
CA ALA A 20 -1.04 15.30 8.21
C ALA A 20 -1.54 14.52 6.98
N LEU A 21 -1.84 15.23 5.87
CA LEU A 21 -2.30 14.58 4.64
C LEU A 21 -1.17 13.88 3.86
N GLY A 22 0.08 14.21 4.14
CA GLY A 22 1.26 13.55 3.58
C GLY A 22 1.67 12.28 4.33
N GLU A 23 1.21 12.08 5.56
CA GLU A 23 1.65 10.95 6.39
C GLU A 23 1.40 9.58 5.75
N PRO A 24 0.21 9.26 5.20
CA PRO A 24 -0.01 7.98 4.53
C PRO A 24 0.92 7.77 3.33
N VAL A 25 1.22 8.84 2.60
CA VAL A 25 2.12 8.81 1.44
C VAL A 25 3.57 8.58 1.87
N ALA A 26 3.99 9.18 2.98
CA ALA A 26 5.33 8.99 3.54
C ALA A 26 5.57 7.51 3.94
N TRP A 27 4.59 6.88 4.56
CA TRP A 27 4.65 5.45 4.90
C TRP A 27 4.70 4.57 3.65
N ASP A 28 3.94 4.91 2.60
CA ASP A 28 3.99 4.16 1.33
C ASP A 28 5.34 4.31 0.62
N ILE A 29 5.92 5.52 0.60
CA ILE A 29 7.27 5.76 0.06
C ILE A 29 8.31 4.92 0.80
N GLU A 30 8.27 4.91 2.14
CA GLU A 30 9.19 4.10 2.96
C GLU A 30 9.11 2.62 2.60
N SER A 31 7.90 2.07 2.58
CA SER A 31 7.65 0.68 2.23
C SER A 31 8.21 0.35 0.84
N LYS A 32 7.90 1.16 -0.17
CA LYS A 32 8.35 0.90 -1.55
C LYS A 32 9.85 1.04 -1.74
N LEU A 33 10.49 2.02 -1.11
CA LEU A 33 11.94 2.17 -1.19
C LEU A 33 12.68 0.99 -0.55
N THR A 34 12.18 0.52 0.59
CA THR A 34 12.78 -0.61 1.32
C THR A 34 12.48 -1.94 0.65
N GLU A 35 11.26 -2.21 0.27
CA GLU A 35 10.85 -3.46 -0.39
C GLU A 35 11.50 -3.64 -1.76
N ALA A 36 11.68 -2.55 -2.51
CA ALA A 36 12.35 -2.58 -3.81
C ALA A 36 13.88 -2.46 -3.71
N ALA A 37 14.45 -2.41 -2.50
CA ALA A 37 15.88 -2.20 -2.27
C ALA A 37 16.44 -0.93 -2.95
N LEU A 38 15.61 0.11 -3.07
CA LEU A 38 15.97 1.40 -3.66
C LEU A 38 16.59 2.36 -2.65
N GLY A 39 16.57 2.06 -1.37
CA GLY A 39 17.18 2.88 -0.34
C GLY A 39 16.45 2.73 1.00
N SER A 40 16.96 3.44 2.00
CA SER A 40 16.31 3.57 3.30
C SER A 40 15.59 4.89 3.42
N ALA A 41 14.46 4.91 4.11
CA ALA A 41 13.71 6.12 4.36
C ALA A 41 13.65 6.43 5.88
N LEU A 42 13.80 7.70 6.22
CA LEU A 42 13.56 8.24 7.55
C LEU A 42 12.34 9.15 7.47
N LEU A 43 11.26 8.77 8.13
CA LEU A 43 10.03 9.55 8.15
C LEU A 43 10.05 10.59 9.28
N SER A 44 9.65 11.82 8.96
CA SER A 44 9.51 12.87 9.95
C SER A 44 8.49 13.91 9.50
N ASP A 45 7.59 14.30 10.39
CA ASP A 45 6.88 15.54 10.19
C ASP A 45 7.85 16.75 10.29
N TYR A 46 7.47 17.88 9.71
CA TYR A 46 8.29 19.07 9.64
C TYR A 46 8.73 19.59 11.03
N ARG A 47 7.85 19.48 12.03
CA ARG A 47 8.16 19.93 13.40
C ARG A 47 9.22 19.05 14.05
N ASN A 48 9.05 17.73 14.02
CA ASN A 48 10.00 16.78 14.61
C ASN A 48 11.35 16.82 13.89
N PHE A 49 11.36 17.08 12.58
CA PHE A 49 12.60 17.32 11.86
C PHE A 49 13.34 18.52 12.43
N GLY A 50 12.65 19.65 12.64
CA GLY A 50 13.21 20.85 13.29
C GLY A 50 13.67 20.62 14.72
N HIS A 51 13.04 19.70 15.46
CA HIS A 51 13.34 19.40 16.87
C HIS A 51 14.52 18.43 17.11
N GLY A 52 15.28 18.03 16.08
CA GLY A 52 16.50 17.25 16.29
C GLY A 52 16.79 16.19 15.24
N ARG A 53 15.81 15.73 14.45
CA ARG A 53 16.06 14.71 13.42
C ARG A 53 16.99 15.22 12.31
N HIS A 54 17.05 16.52 12.09
CA HIS A 54 18.01 17.16 11.20
C HIS A 54 19.49 16.94 11.60
N HIS A 55 19.79 16.61 12.87
CA HIS A 55 21.16 16.31 13.30
C HIS A 55 21.74 15.08 12.62
N TRP A 56 20.91 14.04 12.44
CA TRP A 56 21.32 12.84 11.69
C TRP A 56 21.61 13.19 10.23
N PHE A 57 20.69 13.94 9.62
CA PHE A 57 20.83 14.40 8.25
C PHE A 57 22.11 15.23 8.04
N ALA A 58 22.41 16.16 8.94
CA ALA A 58 23.61 17.01 8.86
C ALA A 58 24.92 16.21 8.79
N LYS A 59 24.95 14.99 9.38
CA LYS A 59 26.12 14.10 9.41
C LYS A 59 26.15 13.08 8.28
N LYS A 60 25.05 12.86 7.58
CA LYS A 60 24.86 11.82 6.55
C LYS A 60 24.39 12.36 5.20
N ARG A 61 24.50 13.67 5.01
CA ARG A 61 23.93 14.38 3.85
C ARG A 61 24.51 13.97 2.50
N GLU A 62 25.75 13.46 2.46
CA GLU A 62 26.46 13.15 1.20
C GLU A 62 25.71 12.16 0.32
N ASN A 63 25.02 11.18 0.96
CA ASN A 63 24.26 10.14 0.29
C ASN A 63 22.75 10.26 0.60
N SER A 64 22.30 11.48 0.95
CA SER A 64 20.94 11.70 1.41
C SER A 64 20.22 12.74 0.56
N CYS A 65 18.92 12.53 0.39
CA CYS A 65 17.99 13.44 -0.29
C CYS A 65 16.77 13.67 0.61
N ILE A 66 16.20 14.85 0.53
CA ILE A 66 14.92 15.15 1.18
C ILE A 66 13.81 14.96 0.16
N ILE A 67 12.75 14.27 0.55
CA ILE A 67 11.48 14.25 -0.14
C ILE A 67 10.51 15.09 0.69
N ALA A 68 10.05 16.20 0.16
CA ALA A 68 9.10 17.09 0.82
C ALA A 68 7.70 16.86 0.26
N LEU A 69 6.79 16.33 1.08
CA LEU A 69 5.36 16.21 0.76
C LEU A 69 4.66 17.49 1.18
N VAL A 70 4.12 18.22 0.22
CA VAL A 70 3.63 19.59 0.46
C VAL A 70 2.18 19.73 0.02
N THR A 71 1.33 20.12 0.98
CA THR A 71 -0.05 20.55 0.71
C THR A 71 -0.18 22.06 0.95
N PRO A 72 -1.25 22.72 0.53
CA PRO A 72 -1.45 24.16 0.76
C PRO A 72 -1.36 24.57 2.22
N ILE A 73 -1.82 23.71 3.13
CA ILE A 73 -1.89 24.00 4.58
C ILE A 73 -0.49 24.18 5.19
N GLU A 74 0.45 23.28 4.88
CA GLU A 74 1.80 23.31 5.43
C GLU A 74 2.86 23.89 4.48
N ARG A 75 2.47 24.43 3.32
CA ARG A 75 3.38 24.92 2.28
C ARG A 75 4.40 25.95 2.82
N GLU A 76 3.94 26.91 3.57
CA GLU A 76 4.85 27.91 4.14
C GLU A 76 5.87 27.30 5.11
N LEU A 77 5.43 26.38 5.97
CA LEU A 77 6.30 25.64 6.89
C LEU A 77 7.32 24.79 6.13
N ALA A 78 6.87 24.06 5.12
CA ALA A 78 7.73 23.24 4.28
C ALA A 78 8.84 24.05 3.61
N TYR A 79 8.48 25.13 2.92
CA TYR A 79 9.46 25.98 2.24
C TYR A 79 10.42 26.68 3.21
N LYS A 80 9.95 27.15 4.36
CA LYS A 80 10.82 27.72 5.39
C LYS A 80 11.78 26.67 5.97
N THR A 81 11.30 25.45 6.21
CA THR A 81 12.13 24.35 6.70
C THR A 81 13.23 24.02 5.69
N ILE A 82 12.85 23.79 4.43
CA ILE A 82 13.80 23.47 3.35
C ILE A 82 14.74 24.65 3.07
N GLY A 83 14.22 25.86 3.03
CA GLY A 83 15.02 27.08 2.82
C GLY A 83 16.07 27.35 3.89
N SER A 84 15.92 26.75 5.08
CA SER A 84 16.90 26.82 6.17
C SER A 84 18.05 25.81 6.02
N LEU A 85 17.95 24.89 5.05
CA LEU A 85 18.99 23.88 4.81
C LEU A 85 20.09 24.44 3.87
N PRO A 86 21.30 23.84 3.90
CA PRO A 86 22.33 24.18 2.93
C PRO A 86 21.83 23.98 1.49
N LYS A 87 22.12 24.92 0.59
CA LYS A 87 21.70 24.85 -0.82
C LYS A 87 22.20 23.62 -1.59
N SER A 88 23.21 22.93 -1.07
CA SER A 88 23.76 21.71 -1.64
C SER A 88 22.93 20.46 -1.34
N VAL A 89 21.89 20.57 -0.51
CA VAL A 89 21.01 19.46 -0.17
C VAL A 89 20.09 19.15 -1.35
N PRO A 90 20.09 17.92 -1.89
CA PRO A 90 19.12 17.53 -2.89
C PRO A 90 17.72 17.48 -2.26
N VAL A 91 16.75 18.10 -2.92
CA VAL A 91 15.36 18.10 -2.46
C VAL A 91 14.44 17.74 -3.62
N ILE A 92 13.54 16.82 -3.37
CA ILE A 92 12.46 16.42 -4.24
C ILE A 92 11.16 16.92 -3.61
N TYR A 93 10.39 17.69 -4.37
CA TYR A 93 9.08 18.14 -3.93
C TYR A 93 8.00 17.28 -4.57
N ILE A 94 7.13 16.72 -3.75
CA ILE A 94 5.87 16.07 -4.16
C ILE A 94 4.75 16.94 -3.61
N GLU A 95 4.24 17.83 -4.46
CA GLU A 95 3.29 18.87 -4.08
C GLU A 95 1.92 18.62 -4.65
N THR A 96 0.91 19.12 -3.96
CA THR A 96 -0.48 19.16 -4.44
C THR A 96 -1.12 20.51 -4.15
N GLU A 97 -2.11 20.87 -4.95
CA GLU A 97 -2.96 22.04 -4.70
C GLU A 97 -4.25 21.69 -3.93
N LEU A 98 -4.43 20.41 -3.62
CA LEU A 98 -5.57 19.91 -2.86
C LEU A 98 -5.27 19.98 -1.36
N ASP A 99 -6.29 20.26 -0.56
CA ASP A 99 -6.19 20.38 0.91
C ASP A 99 -7.19 19.46 1.65
N ASP A 100 -7.80 18.53 0.93
CA ASP A 100 -8.71 17.52 1.40
C ASP A 100 -8.07 16.11 1.34
N PRO A 101 -8.75 15.02 1.71
CA PRO A 101 -8.19 13.66 1.61
C PRO A 101 -7.74 13.24 0.22
N GLN A 102 -8.22 13.89 -0.86
CA GLN A 102 -7.75 13.62 -2.23
C GLN A 102 -6.30 14.06 -2.43
N ALA A 103 -5.81 15.00 -1.61
CA ALA A 103 -4.41 15.40 -1.59
C ALA A 103 -3.46 14.21 -1.38
N SER A 104 -3.80 13.30 -0.47
CA SER A 104 -3.02 12.08 -0.24
C SER A 104 -2.97 11.20 -1.47
N ILE A 105 -4.07 11.08 -2.21
CA ILE A 105 -4.14 10.27 -3.44
C ILE A 105 -3.30 10.90 -4.55
N ASP A 106 -3.40 12.21 -4.74
CA ASP A 106 -2.61 12.93 -5.75
C ASP A 106 -1.09 12.81 -5.48
N MET A 107 -0.69 13.04 -4.24
CA MET A 107 0.71 12.87 -3.83
C MET A 107 1.18 11.42 -3.95
N LEU A 108 0.33 10.43 -3.67
CA LEU A 108 0.64 9.01 -3.80
C LEU A 108 0.94 8.63 -5.26
N LEU A 109 0.14 9.12 -6.21
CA LEU A 109 0.39 8.88 -7.64
C LEU A 109 1.73 9.49 -8.09
N LYS A 110 2.06 10.67 -7.60
CA LYS A 110 3.37 11.31 -7.85
C LYS A 110 4.51 10.53 -7.20
N ALA A 111 4.30 9.99 -6.00
CA ALA A 111 5.26 9.14 -5.31
C ALA A 111 5.53 7.83 -6.07
N PHE A 112 4.52 7.19 -6.66
CA PHE A 112 4.71 6.02 -7.50
C PHE A 112 5.58 6.33 -8.72
N ARG A 113 5.37 7.48 -9.34
CA ARG A 113 6.20 7.93 -10.46
C ARG A 113 7.65 8.11 -10.00
N PHE A 114 7.87 8.78 -8.87
CA PHE A 114 9.20 8.95 -8.30
C PHE A 114 9.90 7.60 -8.05
N VAL A 115 9.21 6.63 -7.45
CA VAL A 115 9.75 5.29 -7.18
C VAL A 115 10.11 4.56 -8.48
N ASN A 116 9.26 4.70 -9.51
CA ASN A 116 9.56 4.14 -10.83
C ASN A 116 10.81 4.77 -11.46
N ASP A 117 10.88 6.11 -11.50
CA ASP A 117 12.01 6.85 -12.09
C ASP A 117 13.33 6.53 -11.36
N LEU A 118 13.27 6.38 -10.03
CA LEU A 118 14.41 5.94 -9.22
C LEU A 118 14.82 4.49 -9.55
N GLY A 119 13.85 3.60 -9.73
CA GLY A 119 14.07 2.23 -10.16
C GLY A 119 14.75 2.16 -11.53
N GLU A 120 14.27 2.92 -12.51
CA GLU A 120 14.88 3.03 -13.84
C GLU A 120 16.32 3.53 -13.77
N ALA A 121 16.60 4.59 -13.00
CA ALA A 121 17.94 5.14 -12.82
C ALA A 121 18.90 4.11 -12.22
N ARG A 122 18.42 3.15 -11.45
CA ARG A 122 19.22 2.10 -10.78
C ARG A 122 19.20 0.75 -11.51
N GLY A 123 18.46 0.63 -12.61
CA GLY A 123 18.27 -0.64 -13.32
C GLY A 123 17.53 -1.69 -12.48
N ILE A 124 16.68 -1.26 -11.53
CA ILE A 124 15.87 -2.12 -10.67
C ILE A 124 14.40 -1.92 -11.04
N ASP A 125 13.70 -3.01 -11.38
CA ASP A 125 12.25 -2.98 -11.51
C ASP A 125 11.62 -3.00 -10.10
N PRO A 126 10.99 -1.90 -9.62
CA PRO A 126 10.40 -1.85 -8.28
C PRO A 126 9.30 -2.90 -8.07
N GLY A 127 8.65 -3.35 -9.13
CA GLY A 127 7.65 -4.41 -9.10
C GLY A 127 8.25 -5.82 -9.03
N LYS A 128 9.58 -5.97 -9.25
CA LYS A 128 10.30 -7.25 -9.24
C LYS A 128 11.72 -7.10 -8.71
N PRO A 129 11.91 -6.60 -7.49
CA PRO A 129 13.24 -6.30 -6.96
C PRO A 129 14.11 -7.55 -6.72
N GLY A 130 13.53 -8.75 -6.86
CA GLY A 130 14.16 -10.00 -6.49
C GLY A 130 13.94 -10.33 -5.01
N VAL A 131 13.57 -11.59 -4.72
CA VAL A 131 13.31 -12.04 -3.35
C VAL A 131 14.43 -12.98 -2.91
N PRO A 132 15.18 -12.65 -1.83
CA PRO A 132 16.21 -13.53 -1.31
C PRO A 132 15.61 -14.82 -0.76
N GLY A 133 16.41 -15.92 -0.72
CA GLY A 133 15.92 -17.24 -0.29
C GLY A 133 15.30 -17.22 1.10
N TYR A 134 15.88 -16.51 2.05
CA TYR A 134 15.33 -16.34 3.41
C TYR A 134 14.02 -15.51 3.42
N GLY A 135 13.84 -14.60 2.48
CA GLY A 135 12.61 -13.81 2.37
C GLY A 135 11.39 -14.68 2.11
N ARG A 136 11.55 -15.77 1.35
CA ARG A 136 10.47 -16.76 1.15
C ARG A 136 10.14 -17.51 2.44
N ILE A 137 11.12 -17.75 3.29
CA ILE A 137 10.91 -18.39 4.59
C ILE A 137 10.13 -17.43 5.49
N LEU A 138 10.54 -16.15 5.58
CA LEU A 138 9.88 -15.11 6.35
C LEU A 138 8.42 -14.92 5.90
N TYR A 139 8.20 -14.81 4.60
CA TYR A 139 6.85 -14.67 4.03
C TYR A 139 5.91 -15.82 4.38
N ASN A 140 6.45 -17.05 4.47
CA ASN A 140 5.65 -18.24 4.79
C ASN A 140 5.63 -18.58 6.30
N LEU A 141 6.14 -17.72 7.18
CA LEU A 141 5.96 -17.89 8.61
C LEU A 141 4.47 -17.87 8.95
N GLY A 142 4.05 -18.84 9.72
CA GLY A 142 2.67 -18.95 10.18
C GLY A 142 2.33 -17.92 11.26
N TYR A 143 2.46 -16.62 10.95
CA TYR A 143 2.25 -15.52 11.90
C TYR A 143 0.94 -15.65 12.69
N PHE A 144 -0.14 -16.04 12.02
CA PHE A 144 -1.42 -16.27 12.68
C PHE A 144 -1.35 -17.40 13.71
N LYS A 145 -0.67 -18.51 13.39
CA LYS A 145 -0.49 -19.62 14.35
C LYS A 145 0.41 -19.22 15.50
N LEU A 146 1.48 -18.46 15.21
CA LEU A 146 2.41 -17.99 16.22
C LEU A 146 1.78 -16.94 17.15
N THR A 147 0.93 -16.06 16.62
CA THR A 147 0.23 -15.04 17.41
C THR A 147 -1.04 -15.58 18.07
N ASN A 148 -1.74 -16.57 17.50
CA ASN A 148 -2.90 -17.20 18.11
C ASN A 148 -2.56 -18.04 19.35
N CYS A 149 -1.31 -18.48 19.50
CA CYS A 149 -0.84 -19.04 20.77
C CYS A 149 -0.89 -18.04 21.94
N ILE A 150 -0.98 -16.75 21.65
CA ILE A 150 -0.95 -15.65 22.62
C ILE A 150 -2.35 -15.01 22.78
N LEU A 151 -3.21 -15.13 21.77
CA LEU A 151 -4.52 -14.47 21.74
C LEU A 151 -5.64 -15.49 21.81
N PRO A 152 -6.59 -15.35 22.79
CA PRO A 152 -7.80 -16.19 22.82
C PRO A 152 -8.58 -16.02 21.52
N ALA A 153 -8.92 -17.12 20.86
CA ALA A 153 -9.61 -17.14 19.58
C ALA A 153 -11.07 -16.63 19.60
N GLU A 154 -11.59 -16.28 20.77
CA GLU A 154 -13.04 -16.18 21.00
C GLU A 154 -13.68 -14.83 20.68
N LYS A 155 -12.88 -13.75 20.40
CA LYS A 155 -13.47 -12.43 20.14
C LYS A 155 -12.75 -11.74 18.97
N THR A 156 -13.32 -11.79 17.79
CA THR A 156 -12.77 -11.18 16.57
C THR A 156 -12.50 -9.67 16.69
N LEU A 157 -13.34 -8.93 17.41
CA LEU A 157 -13.17 -7.50 17.69
C LEU A 157 -11.97 -7.24 18.59
N ASP A 158 -11.83 -8.01 19.68
CA ASP A 158 -10.70 -7.88 20.61
C ASP A 158 -9.37 -8.19 19.91
N VAL A 159 -9.37 -9.14 18.98
CA VAL A 159 -8.18 -9.47 18.17
C VAL A 159 -7.81 -8.31 17.24
N ALA A 160 -8.77 -7.65 16.61
CA ALA A 160 -8.51 -6.49 15.75
C ALA A 160 -7.92 -5.31 16.53
N VAL A 161 -8.47 -5.02 17.71
CA VAL A 161 -7.97 -3.97 18.62
C VAL A 161 -6.56 -4.32 19.14
N LEU A 162 -6.32 -5.57 19.53
CA LEU A 162 -5.00 -6.04 19.98
C LEU A 162 -3.93 -5.92 18.88
N ARG A 163 -4.27 -6.23 17.63
CA ARG A 163 -3.34 -6.07 16.51
C ARG A 163 -2.93 -4.62 16.31
N LYS A 164 -3.87 -3.71 16.50
CA LYS A 164 -3.62 -2.27 16.36
C LYS A 164 -2.79 -1.70 17.51
N LEU A 165 -3.10 -2.06 18.74
CA LEU A 165 -2.48 -1.52 19.95
C LEU A 165 -1.23 -2.29 20.40
N GLY A 166 -1.06 -3.53 19.92
CA GLY A 166 -0.06 -4.46 20.45
C GLY A 166 -0.39 -4.92 21.88
N MET A 167 0.50 -5.71 22.46
CA MET A 167 0.30 -6.27 23.82
C MET A 167 0.20 -5.19 24.91
N ALA A 168 0.96 -4.09 24.78
CA ALA A 168 0.93 -2.98 25.73
C ALA A 168 -0.42 -2.23 25.77
N GLY A 169 -1.23 -2.33 24.73
CA GLY A 169 -2.55 -1.72 24.70
C GLY A 169 -3.56 -2.31 25.69
N ARG A 170 -3.36 -3.57 26.12
CA ARG A 170 -4.21 -4.20 27.13
C ARG A 170 -4.10 -3.55 28.51
N GLU A 171 -2.94 -3.04 28.85
CA GLU A 171 -2.66 -2.41 30.14
C GLU A 171 -3.17 -0.96 30.20
N ASN A 172 -3.50 -0.39 29.04
CA ASN A 172 -4.05 0.97 28.93
C ASN A 172 -5.56 0.94 28.70
N ALA A 173 -6.33 0.80 29.78
CA ALA A 173 -7.79 0.68 29.71
C ALA A 173 -8.51 1.82 28.96
N PRO A 174 -8.13 3.11 29.10
CA PRO A 174 -8.75 4.19 28.31
C PRO A 174 -8.51 4.06 26.81
N LEU A 175 -7.30 3.70 26.38
CA LEU A 175 -6.96 3.53 24.97
C LEU A 175 -7.68 2.30 24.38
N TRP A 176 -7.75 1.22 25.14
CA TRP A 176 -8.51 0.02 24.78
C TRP A 176 -9.99 0.32 24.57
N ALA A 177 -10.61 1.05 25.50
CA ALA A 177 -12.02 1.44 25.40
C ALA A 177 -12.28 2.32 24.18
N HIS A 178 -11.42 3.30 23.94
CA HIS A 178 -11.51 4.19 22.77
C HIS A 178 -11.46 3.42 21.45
N ASP A 179 -10.46 2.55 21.28
CA ASP A 179 -10.29 1.80 20.04
C ASP A 179 -11.33 0.70 19.86
N SER A 180 -11.80 0.10 20.95
CA SER A 180 -12.93 -0.85 20.91
C SER A 180 -14.22 -0.15 20.47
N GLU A 181 -14.50 1.04 20.97
CA GLU A 181 -15.64 1.84 20.55
C GLU A 181 -15.53 2.29 19.08
N ALA A 182 -14.34 2.72 18.65
CA ALA A 182 -14.08 3.08 17.25
C ALA A 182 -14.30 1.88 16.31
N CYS A 183 -13.82 0.70 16.68
CA CYS A 183 -14.02 -0.53 15.93
C CYS A 183 -15.52 -0.89 15.86
N GLN A 184 -16.26 -0.79 16.96
CA GLN A 184 -17.71 -1.03 16.98
C GLN A 184 -18.48 -0.01 16.12
N ARG A 185 -18.09 1.28 16.14
CA ARG A 185 -18.68 2.30 15.25
C ARG A 185 -18.48 1.94 13.79
N PHE A 186 -17.25 1.56 13.43
CA PHE A 186 -16.90 1.13 12.07
C PHE A 186 -17.74 -0.06 11.62
N VAL A 187 -17.86 -1.11 12.43
CA VAL A 187 -18.68 -2.29 12.12
C VAL A 187 -20.15 -1.92 11.96
N ARG A 188 -20.70 -1.02 12.80
CA ARG A 188 -22.06 -0.52 12.62
C ARG A 188 -22.23 0.22 11.31
N GLN A 189 -21.28 1.07 10.93
CA GLN A 189 -21.32 1.79 9.64
C GLN A 189 -21.26 0.84 8.45
N LEU A 190 -20.43 -0.21 8.52
CA LEU A 190 -20.39 -1.26 7.49
C LEU A 190 -21.75 -1.97 7.36
N ASN A 191 -22.36 -2.35 8.48
CA ASN A 191 -23.63 -3.09 8.48
C ASN A 191 -24.82 -2.25 7.95
N HIS A 192 -24.73 -0.93 8.00
CA HIS A 192 -25.75 -0.02 7.48
C HIS A 192 -25.36 0.63 6.14
N GLY A 193 -24.13 0.41 5.69
CA GLY A 193 -23.62 0.97 4.43
C GLY A 193 -24.28 0.30 3.23
N GLN A 194 -24.59 1.11 2.20
CA GLN A 194 -24.93 0.60 0.88
C GLN A 194 -23.72 0.71 -0.01
N PHE A 195 -23.19 -0.42 -0.46
CA PHE A 195 -22.01 -0.48 -1.30
C PHE A 195 -22.41 -0.85 -2.72
N THR A 196 -21.99 -0.05 -3.69
CA THR A 196 -22.13 -0.37 -5.12
C THR A 196 -20.93 -1.13 -5.67
N THR A 197 -19.81 -1.03 -4.98
CA THR A 197 -18.56 -1.68 -5.37
C THR A 197 -17.81 -2.14 -4.13
N VAL A 198 -17.24 -3.34 -4.19
CA VAL A 198 -16.33 -3.88 -3.16
C VAL A 198 -15.03 -4.31 -3.81
N ALA A 199 -13.91 -3.87 -3.26
CA ALA A 199 -12.58 -4.26 -3.72
C ALA A 199 -11.95 -5.26 -2.74
N PHE A 200 -11.41 -6.35 -3.27
CA PHE A 200 -10.74 -7.40 -2.52
C PHE A 200 -9.29 -7.56 -2.98
N ASP A 201 -8.40 -7.82 -2.05
CA ASP A 201 -7.13 -8.49 -2.36
C ASP A 201 -7.39 -9.97 -2.70
N TYR A 202 -6.55 -10.55 -3.55
CA TYR A 202 -6.72 -11.94 -3.97
C TYR A 202 -5.96 -12.92 -3.07
N ASP A 203 -4.66 -12.67 -2.84
CA ASP A 203 -3.77 -13.63 -2.18
C ASP A 203 -3.91 -13.59 -0.66
N GLY A 204 -4.49 -14.61 -0.07
CA GLY A 204 -4.76 -14.67 1.38
C GLY A 204 -6.11 -14.07 1.79
N THR A 205 -6.87 -13.51 0.84
CA THR A 205 -8.24 -13.00 1.02
C THR A 205 -9.24 -13.87 0.26
N LEU A 206 -9.19 -13.87 -1.07
CA LEU A 206 -10.07 -14.70 -1.92
C LEU A 206 -9.45 -16.05 -2.29
N SER A 207 -8.16 -16.21 -2.09
CA SER A 207 -7.45 -17.46 -2.30
C SER A 207 -6.60 -17.74 -1.07
N ALA A 208 -6.68 -18.97 -0.55
CA ALA A 208 -5.84 -19.38 0.57
C ALA A 208 -4.35 -19.23 0.21
N SER A 209 -3.55 -18.77 1.17
CA SER A 209 -2.12 -18.52 0.97
C SER A 209 -1.25 -19.78 1.02
N ASP A 210 -1.84 -20.98 1.17
CA ASP A 210 -1.09 -22.22 1.20
C ASP A 210 -0.58 -22.62 -0.20
N ARG A 211 0.51 -23.42 -0.23
CA ARG A 211 1.15 -23.83 -1.48
C ARG A 211 0.26 -24.71 -2.38
N LYS A 212 -0.70 -25.42 -1.80
CA LYS A 212 -1.56 -26.34 -2.54
C LYS A 212 -2.69 -25.61 -3.26
N SER A 213 -3.31 -24.63 -2.59
CA SER A 213 -4.41 -23.84 -3.16
C SER A 213 -3.95 -22.80 -4.19
N ARG A 214 -2.66 -22.41 -4.21
CA ARG A 214 -2.11 -21.50 -5.24
C ARG A 214 -2.22 -22.00 -6.67
N PHE A 215 -2.41 -23.29 -6.87
CA PHE A 215 -2.48 -23.95 -8.18
C PHE A 215 -3.89 -24.44 -8.53
N THR A 216 -4.87 -24.26 -7.66
CA THR A 216 -6.26 -24.53 -8.02
C THR A 216 -6.77 -23.41 -8.92
N ASN A 217 -7.37 -23.82 -10.04
CA ASN A 217 -7.94 -22.86 -11.00
C ASN A 217 -9.36 -22.41 -10.60
N ARG A 218 -9.85 -22.77 -9.43
CA ARG A 218 -11.19 -22.46 -8.96
C ARG A 218 -11.13 -21.83 -7.58
N LEU A 219 -12.01 -20.85 -7.31
CA LEU A 219 -12.26 -20.34 -5.96
C LEU A 219 -12.87 -21.45 -5.09
N CYS A 220 -12.62 -21.43 -3.79
CA CYS A 220 -13.31 -22.36 -2.89
C CYS A 220 -14.79 -21.99 -2.75
N ASP A 221 -15.60 -23.01 -2.41
CA ASP A 221 -17.06 -22.85 -2.37
C ASP A 221 -17.49 -21.77 -1.35
N GLU A 222 -16.81 -21.65 -0.21
CA GLU A 222 -17.10 -20.61 0.80
C GLU A 222 -16.92 -19.18 0.25
N ILE A 223 -15.94 -18.97 -0.60
CA ILE A 223 -15.72 -17.67 -1.26
C ILE A 223 -16.80 -17.43 -2.32
N ILE A 224 -17.15 -18.45 -3.10
CA ILE A 224 -18.22 -18.35 -4.10
C ILE A 224 -19.53 -18.00 -3.39
N ASP A 225 -19.87 -18.70 -2.33
CA ASP A 225 -21.10 -18.48 -1.54
C ASP A 225 -21.14 -17.05 -0.94
N ALA A 226 -19.99 -16.50 -0.59
CA ALA A 226 -19.90 -15.12 -0.08
C ALA A 226 -20.01 -14.05 -1.19
N LEU A 227 -19.50 -14.33 -2.40
CA LEU A 227 -19.52 -13.38 -3.53
C LEU A 227 -20.86 -13.37 -4.27
N MET A 228 -21.55 -14.52 -4.36
CA MET A 228 -22.77 -14.62 -5.14
C MET A 228 -23.87 -13.64 -4.70
N PRO A 229 -24.20 -13.47 -3.41
CA PRO A 229 -25.19 -12.49 -2.97
C PRO A 229 -24.85 -11.05 -3.38
N LEU A 230 -23.56 -10.68 -3.43
CA LEU A 230 -23.11 -9.36 -3.88
C LEU A 230 -23.42 -9.19 -5.38
N LEU A 231 -23.05 -10.16 -6.19
CA LEU A 231 -23.24 -10.13 -7.64
C LEU A 231 -24.74 -10.15 -8.00
N GLU A 232 -25.55 -10.94 -7.31
CA GLU A 232 -27.01 -11.00 -7.50
C GLU A 232 -27.70 -9.69 -7.17
N ASN A 233 -27.16 -8.92 -6.23
CA ASN A 233 -27.61 -7.58 -5.88
C ASN A 233 -26.96 -6.46 -6.72
N GLY A 234 -26.24 -6.78 -7.78
CA GLY A 234 -25.69 -5.81 -8.71
C GLY A 234 -24.43 -5.09 -8.20
N VAL A 235 -23.82 -5.56 -7.09
CA VAL A 235 -22.59 -4.99 -6.56
C VAL A 235 -21.42 -5.34 -7.49
N GLN A 236 -20.62 -4.34 -7.83
CA GLN A 236 -19.40 -4.54 -8.61
C GLN A 236 -18.30 -5.10 -7.73
N ILE A 237 -17.59 -6.10 -8.21
CA ILE A 237 -16.42 -6.69 -7.54
C ILE A 237 -15.16 -6.26 -8.26
N VAL A 238 -14.21 -5.69 -7.52
CA VAL A 238 -12.88 -5.37 -8.02
C VAL A 238 -11.87 -6.25 -7.28
N VAL A 239 -10.99 -6.91 -8.00
CA VAL A 239 -9.94 -7.75 -7.41
C VAL A 239 -8.59 -7.14 -7.69
N ALA A 240 -7.83 -6.82 -6.65
CA ALA A 240 -6.45 -6.37 -6.76
C ALA A 240 -5.51 -7.58 -6.58
N THR A 241 -4.53 -7.74 -7.47
CA THR A 241 -3.59 -8.87 -7.40
C THR A 241 -2.25 -8.56 -8.04
N GLY A 242 -1.17 -9.04 -7.43
CA GLY A 242 0.15 -9.08 -8.07
C GLY A 242 0.27 -10.15 -9.18
N ARG A 243 -0.72 -11.04 -9.30
CA ARG A 243 -0.71 -12.11 -10.31
C ARG A 243 -1.18 -11.62 -11.68
N GLY A 244 -0.94 -12.48 -12.69
CA GLY A 244 -1.44 -12.32 -14.05
C GLY A 244 -2.72 -13.13 -14.30
N LYS A 245 -2.85 -13.70 -15.49
CA LYS A 245 -4.05 -14.40 -16.01
C LYS A 245 -4.65 -15.48 -15.11
N SER A 246 -3.88 -16.09 -14.22
CA SER A 246 -4.36 -17.17 -13.37
C SER A 246 -5.55 -16.77 -12.50
N VAL A 247 -5.63 -15.49 -12.10
CA VAL A 247 -6.73 -14.96 -11.28
C VAL A 247 -8.01 -14.87 -12.10
N GLY A 248 -7.95 -14.26 -13.30
CA GLY A 248 -9.12 -14.24 -14.21
C GLY A 248 -9.64 -15.65 -14.51
N LYS A 249 -8.73 -16.59 -14.79
CA LYS A 249 -9.09 -17.99 -15.02
C LYS A 249 -9.79 -18.61 -13.80
N SER A 250 -9.30 -18.34 -12.59
CA SER A 250 -9.92 -18.82 -11.36
C SER A 250 -11.36 -18.35 -11.22
N PHE A 251 -11.63 -17.08 -11.51
CA PHE A 251 -12.99 -16.54 -11.50
C PHE A 251 -13.86 -17.09 -12.61
N GLN A 252 -13.35 -17.23 -13.83
CA GLN A 252 -14.09 -17.79 -14.97
C GLN A 252 -14.52 -19.23 -14.76
N GLU A 253 -13.72 -20.03 -14.06
CA GLU A 253 -14.03 -21.42 -13.70
C GLU A 253 -15.00 -21.52 -12.50
N SER A 254 -15.22 -20.42 -11.77
CA SER A 254 -16.00 -20.41 -10.53
C SER A 254 -17.32 -19.67 -10.64
N ILE A 255 -17.38 -18.63 -11.48
CA ILE A 255 -18.52 -17.69 -11.55
C ILE A 255 -19.17 -17.77 -12.95
N GLU A 256 -20.48 -17.84 -12.98
CA GLU A 256 -21.24 -17.86 -14.23
C GLU A 256 -20.95 -16.62 -15.09
N GLN A 257 -20.86 -16.83 -16.41
CA GLN A 257 -20.50 -15.79 -17.38
C GLN A 257 -21.40 -14.55 -17.32
N LYS A 258 -22.67 -14.71 -16.94
CA LYS A 258 -23.61 -13.57 -16.82
C LYS A 258 -23.18 -12.50 -15.82
N TYR A 259 -22.32 -12.85 -14.82
CA TYR A 259 -21.81 -11.93 -13.81
C TYR A 259 -20.44 -11.31 -14.15
N TRP A 260 -19.76 -11.81 -15.20
CA TRP A 260 -18.43 -11.32 -15.56
C TRP A 260 -18.35 -9.80 -15.81
N PRO A 261 -19.37 -9.13 -16.39
CA PRO A 261 -19.34 -7.67 -16.56
C PRO A 261 -19.29 -6.88 -15.24
N GLN A 262 -19.67 -7.51 -14.12
CA GLN A 262 -19.64 -6.91 -12.78
C GLN A 262 -18.30 -7.12 -12.08
N ILE A 263 -17.37 -7.89 -12.67
CA ILE A 263 -16.09 -8.24 -12.03
C ILE A 263 -14.96 -7.60 -12.81
N LYS A 264 -14.15 -6.81 -12.12
CA LYS A 264 -12.92 -6.21 -12.68
C LYS A 264 -11.71 -6.75 -11.95
N VAL A 265 -10.65 -7.04 -12.67
CA VAL A 265 -9.40 -7.54 -12.09
C VAL A 265 -8.27 -6.59 -12.43
N GLY A 266 -7.64 -6.04 -11.39
CA GLY A 266 -6.42 -5.25 -11.44
C GLY A 266 -5.21 -6.18 -11.37
N TYR A 267 -4.70 -6.58 -12.53
CA TYR A 267 -3.55 -7.45 -12.67
C TYR A 267 -2.24 -6.70 -12.42
N TYR A 268 -1.21 -7.43 -11.98
CA TYR A 268 0.13 -6.87 -11.76
C TYR A 268 0.12 -5.64 -10.85
N ASN A 269 -0.48 -5.78 -9.67
CA ASN A 269 -0.65 -4.70 -8.68
C ASN A 269 -1.44 -3.48 -9.22
N GLY A 270 -2.45 -3.74 -10.04
CA GLY A 270 -3.32 -2.70 -10.59
C GLY A 270 -2.80 -2.05 -11.88
N ALA A 271 -1.62 -2.46 -12.37
CA ALA A 271 -1.05 -1.90 -13.60
C ALA A 271 -1.93 -2.13 -14.84
N CYS A 272 -2.79 -3.15 -14.82
CA CYS A 272 -3.75 -3.41 -15.89
C CYS A 272 -5.11 -3.80 -15.30
N LEU A 273 -6.11 -2.92 -15.40
CA LEU A 273 -7.48 -3.16 -14.95
C LEU A 273 -8.34 -3.61 -16.13
N LEU A 274 -8.88 -4.83 -16.04
CA LEU A 274 -9.73 -5.41 -17.08
C LEU A 274 -11.02 -5.95 -16.50
N VAL A 275 -12.08 -5.95 -17.29
CA VAL A 275 -13.30 -6.72 -17.01
C VAL A 275 -12.98 -8.21 -17.18
N LEU A 276 -13.57 -9.05 -16.34
CA LEU A 276 -13.40 -10.49 -16.43
C LEU A 276 -13.85 -10.99 -17.81
N GLY A 277 -13.01 -11.81 -18.43
CA GLY A 277 -13.22 -12.28 -19.81
C GLY A 277 -12.40 -11.51 -20.86
N GLU A 278 -11.77 -10.40 -20.50
CA GLU A 278 -10.96 -9.59 -21.41
C GLU A 278 -9.45 -9.89 -21.35
N GLU A 279 -9.04 -11.01 -20.74
CA GLU A 279 -7.63 -11.31 -20.44
C GLU A 279 -6.73 -11.43 -21.69
N ASP A 280 -7.31 -11.52 -22.87
CA ASP A 280 -6.53 -11.45 -24.11
C ASP A 280 -5.85 -10.09 -24.31
N LYS A 281 -6.44 -9.03 -23.77
CA LYS A 281 -5.85 -7.68 -23.76
C LYS A 281 -4.55 -7.61 -22.95
N LEU A 282 -4.35 -8.52 -21.95
CA LEU A 282 -3.09 -8.60 -21.20
C LEU A 282 -1.87 -8.92 -22.08
N LYS A 283 -2.07 -9.66 -23.17
CA LYS A 283 -0.98 -9.96 -24.11
C LYS A 283 -0.53 -8.72 -24.87
N ALA A 284 -1.48 -7.87 -25.23
CA ALA A 284 -1.20 -6.62 -25.93
C ALA A 284 -0.50 -5.62 -24.99
N TRP A 285 -0.98 -5.53 -23.74
CA TRP A 285 -0.40 -4.66 -22.71
C TRP A 285 1.06 -5.01 -22.38
N LYS A 286 1.40 -6.32 -22.24
CA LYS A 286 2.80 -6.76 -22.00
C LYS A 286 3.80 -6.39 -23.10
N LYS A 287 3.32 -6.03 -24.31
CA LYS A 287 4.16 -5.66 -25.45
C LYS A 287 4.35 -4.16 -25.58
N GLN A 288 3.65 -3.36 -24.78
CA GLN A 288 3.87 -1.90 -24.75
C GLN A 288 5.02 -1.63 -23.79
N PRO A 289 6.11 -1.00 -24.23
CA PRO A 289 7.14 -0.48 -23.32
C PRO A 289 6.49 0.62 -22.48
N PHE A 290 6.84 0.66 -21.19
CA PHE A 290 6.46 1.74 -20.31
C PHE A 290 7.08 3.06 -20.75
#